data_c2ee412be152c5323d76fa056123927e
#
_entry.id   c2ee412be152c5323d76fa056123927e
#
_cell.length_a   1.000
_cell.length_b   1.000
_cell.length_c   1.000
_cell.angle_alpha   90.00
_cell.angle_beta   90.00
_cell.angle_gamma   90.00
#
_symmetry.space_group_name_H-M   'P 1'
#
loop_
_entity.id
_entity.type
_entity.pdbx_description
1 polymer ?
#
loop_
_entity_poly.entity_id
_entity_poly.type
_entity_poly.pdbx_seq_one_letter_code
_entity_poly.pdbx_strand_id
1 'polypeptide(L)'
;MRLRVIAWLAGSGLAGVLLASLGWGLVHPADRSPNTLAGKAAPDLTIATLDGRQLRLASFRGTPLVVNFWASWCVPCKQEAPLLNQAARKFEGRVQFVGVDIQDTDSAARAYQGEVQSPYPVGPATQGSYHDWGVTAPPETFFVDRRGVVISRILGPVDGKRLEFYISQLGP
;
A
#
# COMPACT_ATOMS: atom_id res chain seq x y z
N MET A 1 -34.55 42.45 24.67
CA MET A 1 -35.06 41.41 23.74
C MET A 1 -34.19 41.24 22.49
N ARG A 2 -33.71 42.30 21.85
CA ARG A 2 -32.91 42.24 20.61
C ARG A 2 -31.53 41.53 20.74
N LEU A 3 -30.81 41.73 21.85
CA LEU A 3 -29.50 41.11 22.06
C LEU A 3 -29.58 39.57 22.19
N ARG A 4 -30.63 39.05 22.82
CA ARG A 4 -30.85 37.60 22.97
C ARG A 4 -31.11 36.90 21.62
N VAL A 5 -31.89 37.56 20.77
CA VAL A 5 -32.21 37.03 19.41
C VAL A 5 -30.96 37.01 18.54
N ILE A 6 -30.10 38.03 18.59
CA ILE A 6 -28.82 38.07 17.84
C ILE A 6 -27.87 36.96 18.32
N ALA A 7 -27.78 36.72 19.64
CA ALA A 7 -26.95 35.65 20.19
C ALA A 7 -27.43 34.24 19.74
N TRP A 8 -28.75 34.03 19.68
CA TRP A 8 -29.32 32.76 19.17
C TRP A 8 -29.11 32.57 17.69
N LEU A 9 -29.21 33.61 16.88
CA LEU A 9 -28.96 33.53 15.43
C LEU A 9 -27.48 33.32 15.12
N ALA A 10 -26.58 33.95 15.88
CA ALA A 10 -25.14 33.74 15.74
C ALA A 10 -24.72 32.32 16.16
N GLY A 11 -25.29 31.77 17.25
CA GLY A 11 -25.03 30.43 17.73
C GLY A 11 -25.50 29.34 16.77
N SER A 12 -26.72 29.51 16.20
CA SER A 12 -27.26 28.57 15.21
C SER A 12 -26.50 28.60 13.88
N GLY A 13 -26.03 29.79 13.46
CA GLY A 13 -25.17 29.92 12.28
C GLY A 13 -23.82 29.18 12.43
N LEU A 14 -23.18 29.36 13.59
CA LEU A 14 -21.92 28.68 13.89
C LEU A 14 -22.07 27.15 13.95
N ALA A 15 -23.13 26.66 14.60
CA ALA A 15 -23.44 25.23 14.67
C ALA A 15 -23.71 24.64 13.28
N GLY A 16 -24.44 25.37 12.41
CA GLY A 16 -24.68 24.95 11.03
C GLY A 16 -23.40 24.83 10.21
N VAL A 17 -22.46 25.77 10.33
CA VAL A 17 -21.16 25.74 9.65
C VAL A 17 -20.30 24.56 10.16
N LEU A 18 -20.28 24.30 11.48
CA LEU A 18 -19.55 23.18 12.07
C LEU A 18 -20.12 21.85 11.60
N LEU A 19 -21.43 21.67 11.58
CA LEU A 19 -22.05 20.43 11.09
C LEU A 19 -21.81 20.23 9.59
N ALA A 20 -21.88 21.30 8.80
CA ALA A 20 -21.57 21.23 7.37
C ALA A 20 -20.11 20.88 7.10
N SER A 21 -19.16 21.44 7.86
CA SER A 21 -17.73 21.12 7.72
C SER A 21 -17.39 19.70 8.18
N LEU A 22 -18.03 19.21 9.25
CA LEU A 22 -17.92 17.82 9.70
C LEU A 22 -18.52 16.86 8.66
N GLY A 23 -19.72 17.16 8.17
CA GLY A 23 -20.38 16.38 7.12
C GLY A 23 -19.54 16.32 5.83
N TRP A 24 -18.98 17.46 5.43
CA TRP A 24 -18.07 17.52 4.28
C TRP A 24 -16.84 16.64 4.48
N GLY A 25 -16.21 16.69 5.67
CA GLY A 25 -15.04 15.87 6.00
C GLY A 25 -15.33 14.36 6.03
N LEU A 26 -16.54 13.96 6.40
CA LEU A 26 -16.97 12.55 6.41
C LEU A 26 -17.29 12.02 5.01
N VAL A 27 -17.85 12.86 4.13
CA VAL A 27 -18.21 12.47 2.75
C VAL A 27 -17.01 12.56 1.81
N HIS A 28 -16.01 13.39 2.15
CA HIS A 28 -14.78 13.55 1.39
C HIS A 28 -13.58 13.13 2.26
N PRO A 29 -13.42 11.83 2.55
CA PRO A 29 -12.21 11.36 3.22
C PRO A 29 -11.02 11.77 2.35
N ALA A 30 -10.24 12.70 2.84
CA ALA A 30 -9.02 13.05 2.18
C ALA A 30 -8.13 11.80 2.17
N ASP A 31 -7.64 11.40 1.00
CA ASP A 31 -6.48 10.50 0.83
C ASP A 31 -5.22 11.18 1.42
N ARG A 32 -5.21 11.30 2.75
CA ARG A 32 -4.28 12.13 3.52
C ARG A 32 -3.08 11.38 4.08
N SER A 33 -2.76 10.22 3.55
CA SER A 33 -1.39 9.76 3.76
C SER A 33 -0.55 10.28 2.60
N PRO A 34 0.21 11.37 2.78
CA PRO A 34 1.11 11.79 1.74
C PRO A 34 2.01 10.60 1.42
N ASN A 35 2.14 10.26 0.15
CA ASN A 35 3.18 9.33 -0.27
C ASN A 35 4.54 10.00 -0.04
N THR A 36 5.01 9.94 1.21
CA THR A 36 6.23 10.63 1.65
C THR A 36 7.47 10.12 0.92
N LEU A 37 7.37 8.99 0.24
CA LEU A 37 8.42 8.36 -0.55
C LEU A 37 8.33 8.67 -2.05
N ALA A 38 7.25 9.28 -2.56
CA ALA A 38 7.15 9.60 -3.98
C ALA A 38 8.32 10.51 -4.42
N GLY A 39 9.01 10.10 -5.46
CA GLY A 39 10.22 10.78 -5.96
C GLY A 39 11.50 10.51 -5.16
N LYS A 40 11.45 9.70 -4.10
CA LYS A 40 12.62 9.31 -3.31
C LYS A 40 13.07 7.89 -3.61
N ALA A 41 14.32 7.59 -3.30
CA ALA A 41 14.82 6.22 -3.35
C ALA A 41 13.99 5.32 -2.43
N ALA A 42 13.63 4.14 -2.93
CA ALA A 42 12.99 3.10 -2.13
C ALA A 42 13.91 2.71 -0.97
N PRO A 43 13.40 2.64 0.27
CA PRO A 43 14.18 2.16 1.40
C PRO A 43 14.69 0.74 1.14
N ASP A 44 15.90 0.46 1.58
CA ASP A 44 16.46 -0.87 1.43
C ASP A 44 15.75 -1.87 2.36
N LEU A 45 15.47 -3.05 1.82
CA LEU A 45 14.79 -4.10 2.56
C LEU A 45 15.21 -5.46 2.00
N THR A 46 15.51 -6.41 2.90
CA THR A 46 15.80 -7.80 2.56
C THR A 46 14.71 -8.67 3.17
N ILE A 47 14.16 -9.59 2.40
CA ILE A 47 13.20 -10.59 2.88
C ILE A 47 13.86 -11.98 2.93
N ALA A 48 13.46 -12.79 3.90
CA ALA A 48 13.65 -14.24 3.85
C ALA A 48 12.43 -14.83 3.14
N THR A 49 12.63 -15.24 1.89
CA THR A 49 11.53 -15.85 1.13
C THR A 49 11.06 -17.16 1.78
N LEU A 50 9.78 -17.49 1.67
CA LEU A 50 9.23 -18.71 2.28
C LEU A 50 9.86 -20.02 1.72
N ASP A 51 10.54 -19.94 0.57
CA ASP A 51 11.35 -21.03 0.00
C ASP A 51 12.82 -21.02 0.50
N GLY A 52 13.16 -20.15 1.46
CA GLY A 52 14.46 -20.16 2.17
C GLY A 52 15.54 -19.28 1.58
N ARG A 53 15.28 -18.50 0.54
CA ARG A 53 16.27 -17.58 -0.06
C ARG A 53 16.25 -16.22 0.63
N GLN A 54 17.40 -15.53 0.63
CA GLN A 54 17.47 -14.11 0.99
C GLN A 54 17.34 -13.26 -0.28
N LEU A 55 16.44 -12.29 -0.27
CA LEU A 55 16.16 -11.44 -1.41
C LEU A 55 16.20 -9.97 -0.98
N ARG A 56 17.17 -9.22 -1.47
CA ARG A 56 17.32 -7.80 -1.23
C ARG A 56 16.61 -7.00 -2.32
N LEU A 57 15.72 -6.08 -1.98
CA LEU A 57 14.96 -5.31 -2.98
C LEU A 57 15.86 -4.47 -3.90
N ALA A 58 16.98 -3.96 -3.37
CA ALA A 58 17.96 -3.20 -4.17
C ALA A 58 18.62 -4.01 -5.29
N SER A 59 18.56 -5.37 -5.26
CA SER A 59 19.08 -6.22 -6.34
C SER A 59 18.27 -6.12 -7.63
N PHE A 60 17.03 -5.58 -7.57
CA PHE A 60 16.17 -5.37 -8.74
C PHE A 60 16.41 -4.06 -9.48
N ARG A 61 17.42 -3.25 -9.09
CA ARG A 61 17.76 -2.06 -9.87
C ARG A 61 17.98 -2.40 -11.33
N GLY A 62 17.40 -1.63 -12.23
CA GLY A 62 17.32 -1.92 -13.66
C GLY A 62 16.02 -2.59 -14.09
N THR A 63 15.25 -3.13 -13.14
CA THR A 63 13.93 -3.72 -13.38
C THR A 63 12.90 -3.00 -12.51
N PRO A 64 11.75 -2.58 -13.06
CA PRO A 64 10.67 -2.03 -12.26
C PRO A 64 10.18 -3.03 -11.21
N LEU A 65 9.75 -2.52 -10.04
CA LEU A 65 9.37 -3.36 -8.92
C LEU A 65 8.02 -2.93 -8.35
N VAL A 66 7.15 -3.90 -8.07
CA VAL A 66 5.93 -3.75 -7.28
C VAL A 66 6.17 -4.44 -5.94
N VAL A 67 6.09 -3.69 -4.84
CA VAL A 67 6.24 -4.20 -3.47
C VAL A 67 4.90 -4.14 -2.78
N ASN A 68 4.34 -5.29 -2.44
CA ASN A 68 3.09 -5.41 -1.70
C ASN A 68 3.37 -5.84 -0.26
N PHE A 69 2.92 -5.04 0.71
CA PHE A 69 2.98 -5.36 2.13
C PHE A 69 1.66 -6.01 2.55
N TRP A 70 1.74 -7.21 3.10
CA TRP A 70 0.58 -8.05 3.39
C TRP A 70 0.72 -8.78 4.73
N ALA A 71 -0.37 -9.40 5.21
CA ALA A 71 -0.38 -10.32 6.35
C ALA A 71 -1.44 -11.40 6.16
N SER A 72 -1.26 -12.57 6.77
CA SER A 72 -2.20 -13.70 6.65
C SER A 72 -3.58 -13.41 7.27
N TRP A 73 -3.62 -12.59 8.32
CA TRP A 73 -4.85 -12.17 9.00
C TRP A 73 -5.59 -11.03 8.29
N CYS A 74 -4.98 -10.43 7.25
CA CYS A 74 -5.53 -9.29 6.53
C CYS A 74 -6.57 -9.74 5.50
N VAL A 75 -7.85 -9.56 5.78
CA VAL A 75 -8.95 -9.92 4.88
C VAL A 75 -8.86 -9.21 3.51
N PRO A 76 -8.61 -7.87 3.43
CA PRO A 76 -8.44 -7.19 2.14
C PRO A 76 -7.25 -7.72 1.33
N CYS A 77 -6.16 -8.17 2.00
CA CYS A 77 -5.02 -8.77 1.31
C CYS A 77 -5.40 -10.07 0.58
N LYS A 78 -6.28 -10.89 1.19
CA LYS A 78 -6.82 -12.10 0.56
C LYS A 78 -7.66 -11.77 -0.68
N GLN A 79 -8.41 -10.67 -0.62
CA GLN A 79 -9.27 -10.22 -1.73
C GLN A 79 -8.47 -9.71 -2.92
N GLU A 80 -7.34 -9.03 -2.70
CA GLU A 80 -6.50 -8.49 -3.79
C GLU A 80 -5.51 -9.51 -4.37
N ALA A 81 -5.16 -10.58 -3.63
CA ALA A 81 -4.14 -11.55 -4.03
C ALA A 81 -4.36 -12.16 -5.44
N PRO A 82 -5.58 -12.55 -5.86
CA PRO A 82 -5.80 -13.06 -7.22
C PRO A 82 -5.45 -12.05 -8.30
N LEU A 83 -5.72 -10.76 -8.05
CA LEU A 83 -5.41 -9.68 -8.98
C LEU A 83 -3.91 -9.43 -9.09
N LEU A 84 -3.20 -9.39 -7.96
CA LEU A 84 -1.73 -9.28 -7.94
C LEU A 84 -1.07 -10.47 -8.63
N ASN A 85 -1.57 -11.69 -8.40
CA ASN A 85 -1.08 -12.90 -9.06
C ASN A 85 -1.27 -12.85 -10.58
N GLN A 86 -2.44 -12.39 -11.04
CA GLN A 86 -2.71 -12.21 -12.47
C GLN A 86 -1.76 -11.16 -13.08
N ALA A 87 -1.58 -10.02 -12.40
CA ALA A 87 -0.69 -8.97 -12.87
C ALA A 87 0.77 -9.45 -12.91
N ALA A 88 1.24 -10.16 -11.88
CA ALA A 88 2.59 -10.70 -11.85
C ALA A 88 2.88 -11.64 -13.03
N ARG A 89 1.94 -12.51 -13.40
CA ARG A 89 2.06 -13.35 -14.60
C ARG A 89 2.00 -12.53 -15.90
N LYS A 90 1.08 -11.55 -15.99
CA LYS A 90 0.92 -10.69 -17.18
C LYS A 90 2.18 -9.88 -17.48
N PHE A 91 2.89 -9.44 -16.45
CA PHE A 91 4.07 -8.59 -16.55
C PHE A 91 5.39 -9.33 -16.28
N GLU A 92 5.37 -10.66 -16.25
CA GLU A 92 6.56 -11.49 -16.05
C GLU A 92 7.70 -11.09 -17.01
N GLY A 93 8.92 -11.02 -16.48
CA GLY A 93 10.11 -10.57 -17.22
C GLY A 93 10.21 -9.06 -17.47
N ARG A 94 9.14 -8.28 -17.22
CA ARG A 94 9.11 -6.83 -17.39
C ARG A 94 9.04 -6.07 -16.07
N VAL A 95 8.28 -6.58 -15.10
CA VAL A 95 8.09 -6.00 -13.77
C VAL A 95 8.26 -7.11 -12.75
N GLN A 96 9.10 -6.87 -11.75
CA GLN A 96 9.25 -7.78 -10.62
C GLN A 96 8.16 -7.48 -9.57
N PHE A 97 7.59 -8.53 -8.99
CA PHE A 97 6.70 -8.44 -7.84
C PHE A 97 7.37 -9.05 -6.62
N VAL A 98 7.18 -8.44 -5.46
CA VAL A 98 7.65 -8.96 -4.16
C VAL A 98 6.57 -8.71 -3.11
N GLY A 99 6.25 -9.74 -2.34
CA GLY A 99 5.36 -9.66 -1.19
C GLY A 99 6.16 -9.62 0.12
N VAL A 100 6.00 -8.55 0.87
CA VAL A 100 6.61 -8.41 2.20
C VAL A 100 5.57 -8.74 3.26
N ASP A 101 5.80 -9.82 3.97
CA ASP A 101 4.98 -10.23 5.10
C ASP A 101 5.29 -9.39 6.32
N ILE A 102 4.25 -8.86 6.98
CA ILE A 102 4.39 -7.99 8.15
C ILE A 102 3.46 -8.42 9.29
N GLN A 103 3.97 -8.33 10.53
CA GLN A 103 3.17 -8.58 11.74
C GLN A 103 2.50 -9.96 11.74
N ASP A 104 3.18 -10.98 11.26
CA ASP A 104 2.67 -12.33 11.09
C ASP A 104 3.58 -13.38 11.75
N THR A 105 3.13 -14.61 11.79
CA THR A 105 3.96 -15.76 12.16
C THR A 105 4.31 -16.57 10.91
N ASP A 106 5.49 -17.19 10.90
CA ASP A 106 5.94 -18.02 9.78
C ASP A 106 4.92 -19.09 9.38
N SER A 107 4.27 -19.71 10.37
CA SER A 107 3.27 -20.76 10.13
C SER A 107 2.02 -20.21 9.46
N ALA A 108 1.52 -19.04 9.89
CA ALA A 108 0.33 -18.42 9.32
C ALA A 108 0.63 -17.88 7.91
N ALA A 109 1.80 -17.26 7.71
CA ALA A 109 2.26 -16.81 6.39
C ALA A 109 2.36 -17.98 5.38
N ARG A 110 2.93 -19.12 5.80
CA ARG A 110 3.01 -20.33 4.95
C ARG A 110 1.64 -20.92 4.63
N ALA A 111 0.74 -20.98 5.61
CA ALA A 111 -0.63 -21.45 5.38
C ALA A 111 -1.37 -20.56 4.38
N TYR A 112 -1.27 -19.24 4.56
CA TYR A 112 -1.82 -18.26 3.62
C TYR A 112 -1.27 -18.43 2.20
N GLN A 113 0.05 -18.58 2.04
CA GLN A 113 0.66 -18.78 0.74
C GLN A 113 0.29 -20.12 0.09
N GLY A 114 0.01 -21.14 0.89
CA GLY A 114 -0.59 -22.40 0.39
C GLY A 114 -1.96 -22.21 -0.26
N GLU A 115 -2.75 -21.23 0.23
CA GLU A 115 -4.05 -20.87 -0.34
C GLU A 115 -3.92 -19.98 -1.58
N VAL A 116 -3.13 -18.89 -1.49
CA VAL A 116 -3.09 -17.87 -2.54
C VAL A 116 -2.09 -18.15 -3.66
N GLN A 117 -1.06 -18.96 -3.40
CA GLN A 117 -0.06 -19.41 -4.38
C GLN A 117 0.54 -18.27 -5.21
N SER A 118 1.11 -17.26 -4.54
CA SER A 118 1.74 -16.12 -5.22
C SER A 118 2.86 -16.59 -6.16
N PRO A 119 2.85 -16.17 -7.45
CA PRO A 119 3.87 -16.58 -8.42
C PRO A 119 5.17 -15.76 -8.29
N TYR A 120 5.32 -14.99 -7.24
CA TYR A 120 6.46 -14.11 -6.98
C TYR A 120 7.00 -14.34 -5.56
N PRO A 121 8.25 -13.91 -5.27
CA PRO A 121 8.85 -14.06 -3.95
C PRO A 121 8.05 -13.37 -2.85
N VAL A 122 7.84 -14.07 -1.75
CA VAL A 122 7.14 -13.57 -0.56
C VAL A 122 7.85 -14.01 0.71
N GLY A 123 7.81 -13.17 1.74
CA GLY A 123 8.33 -13.51 3.05
C GLY A 123 8.54 -12.31 3.97
N PRO A 124 8.87 -12.54 5.24
CA PRO A 124 9.13 -11.49 6.21
C PRO A 124 10.43 -10.74 5.95
N ALA A 125 10.49 -9.48 6.38
CA ALA A 125 11.70 -8.68 6.36
C ALA A 125 12.72 -9.21 7.37
N THR A 126 13.99 -9.36 6.92
CA THR A 126 15.13 -9.75 7.77
C THR A 126 16.14 -8.63 7.96
N GLN A 127 16.16 -7.66 7.05
CA GLN A 127 16.94 -6.41 7.17
C GLN A 127 16.09 -5.24 6.65
N GLY A 128 16.19 -4.09 7.28
CA GLY A 128 15.29 -2.96 7.06
C GLY A 128 13.94 -3.18 7.73
N SER A 129 13.03 -2.23 7.57
CA SER A 129 11.72 -2.27 8.21
C SER A 129 10.64 -1.78 7.25
N TYR A 130 9.44 -2.37 7.35
CA TYR A 130 8.27 -1.84 6.65
C TYR A 130 7.90 -0.42 7.14
N HIS A 131 8.32 -0.05 8.36
CA HIS A 131 8.16 1.32 8.86
C HIS A 131 9.00 2.33 8.09
N ASP A 132 10.17 1.94 7.54
CA ASP A 132 11.00 2.82 6.69
C ASP A 132 10.26 3.19 5.39
N TRP A 133 9.34 2.31 4.95
CA TRP A 133 8.43 2.55 3.83
C TRP A 133 7.21 3.39 4.23
N GLY A 134 7.06 3.73 5.51
CA GLY A 134 5.90 4.44 6.05
C GLY A 134 4.63 3.58 6.07
N VAL A 135 4.78 2.26 6.03
CA VAL A 135 3.68 1.30 6.14
C VAL A 135 3.20 1.25 7.59
N THR A 136 1.90 1.37 7.78
CA THR A 136 1.27 1.33 9.10
C THR A 136 0.37 0.12 9.28
N ALA A 137 -0.28 -0.32 8.19
CA ALA A 137 -1.16 -1.49 8.20
C ALA A 137 -1.28 -2.07 6.77
N PRO A 138 -1.40 -3.42 6.63
CA PRO A 138 -1.63 -4.05 5.33
C PRO A 138 -3.10 -3.89 4.87
N PRO A 139 -3.38 -3.94 3.54
CA PRO A 139 -2.39 -3.99 2.48
C PRO A 139 -1.92 -2.60 2.05
N GLU A 140 -0.66 -2.52 1.63
CA GLU A 140 -0.12 -1.36 0.96
C GLU A 140 0.77 -1.80 -0.22
N THR A 141 0.63 -1.14 -1.37
CA THR A 141 1.39 -1.51 -2.57
C THR A 141 2.17 -0.32 -3.09
N PHE A 142 3.48 -0.49 -3.26
CA PHE A 142 4.41 0.51 -3.78
C PHE A 142 4.87 0.16 -5.19
N PHE A 143 5.07 1.18 -6.00
CA PHE A 143 5.55 1.10 -7.37
C PHE A 143 6.90 1.79 -7.46
N VAL A 144 7.92 1.04 -7.85
CA VAL A 144 9.32 1.49 -7.86
C VAL A 144 9.85 1.40 -9.29
N ASP A 145 10.42 2.48 -9.81
CA ASP A 145 10.97 2.52 -11.17
C ASP A 145 12.33 1.79 -11.26
N ARG A 146 12.87 1.67 -12.48
CA ARG A 146 14.16 1.02 -12.75
C ARG A 146 15.35 1.63 -12.01
N ARG A 147 15.25 2.90 -11.62
CA ARG A 147 16.29 3.61 -10.84
C ARG A 147 16.21 3.30 -9.35
N GLY A 148 15.16 2.59 -8.91
CA GLY A 148 14.88 2.31 -7.51
C GLY A 148 14.18 3.48 -6.82
N VAL A 149 13.46 4.34 -7.57
CA VAL A 149 12.70 5.47 -7.04
C VAL A 149 11.22 5.08 -6.91
N VAL A 150 10.63 5.35 -5.76
CA VAL A 150 9.19 5.15 -5.55
C VAL A 150 8.41 6.18 -6.38
N ILE A 151 7.59 5.74 -7.31
CA ILE A 151 6.75 6.63 -8.12
C ILE A 151 5.34 6.79 -7.55
N SER A 152 4.81 5.75 -6.91
CA SER A 152 3.48 5.79 -6.32
C SER A 152 3.29 4.75 -5.22
N ARG A 153 2.20 4.91 -4.47
CA ARG A 153 1.72 4.00 -3.42
C ARG A 153 0.19 3.90 -3.49
N ILE A 154 -0.33 2.71 -3.29
CA ILE A 154 -1.76 2.46 -3.02
C ILE A 154 -1.90 2.06 -1.56
N LEU A 155 -2.73 2.80 -0.82
CA LEU A 155 -3.19 2.46 0.52
C LEU A 155 -4.45 1.62 0.43
N GLY A 156 -4.51 0.54 1.19
CA GLY A 156 -5.60 -0.42 1.11
C GLY A 156 -5.52 -1.31 -0.14
N PRO A 157 -6.56 -2.11 -0.42
CA PRO A 157 -6.53 -3.10 -1.49
C PRO A 157 -6.42 -2.44 -2.87
N VAL A 158 -5.65 -3.08 -3.75
CA VAL A 158 -5.52 -2.66 -5.14
C VAL A 158 -6.77 -3.04 -5.93
N ASP A 159 -7.15 -2.17 -6.87
CA ASP A 159 -8.07 -2.48 -7.96
C ASP A 159 -7.31 -2.59 -9.30
N GLY A 160 -7.92 -3.28 -10.27
CA GLY A 160 -7.26 -3.58 -11.54
C GLY A 160 -6.86 -2.35 -12.33
N LYS A 161 -7.69 -1.30 -12.34
CA LYS A 161 -7.42 -0.07 -13.09
C LYS A 161 -6.23 0.69 -12.52
N ARG A 162 -6.20 0.86 -11.20
CA ARG A 162 -5.09 1.54 -10.51
C ARG A 162 -3.79 0.74 -10.63
N LEU A 163 -3.86 -0.58 -10.47
CA LEU A 163 -2.68 -1.45 -10.58
C LEU A 163 -2.06 -1.34 -11.99
N GLU A 164 -2.85 -1.50 -13.05
CA GLU A 164 -2.37 -1.39 -14.43
C GLU A 164 -1.89 0.03 -14.76
N PHE A 165 -2.59 1.06 -14.30
CA PHE A 165 -2.18 2.45 -14.48
C PHE A 165 -0.79 2.69 -13.89
N TYR A 166 -0.54 2.34 -12.63
CA TYR A 166 0.77 2.58 -12.01
C TYR A 166 1.87 1.68 -12.58
N ILE A 167 1.57 0.45 -12.97
CA ILE A 167 2.54 -0.39 -13.68
C ILE A 167 2.94 0.27 -15.02
N SER A 168 2.00 0.86 -15.75
CA SER A 168 2.31 1.56 -17.00
C SER A 168 3.22 2.78 -16.81
N GLN A 169 3.22 3.39 -15.63
CA GLN A 169 4.10 4.53 -15.30
C GLN A 169 5.54 4.12 -14.93
N LEU A 170 5.80 2.82 -14.73
CA LEU A 170 7.14 2.31 -14.38
C LEU A 170 8.13 2.36 -15.56
N GLY A 171 7.63 2.70 -16.73
CA GLY A 171 8.41 2.77 -17.97
C GLY A 171 8.60 1.39 -18.63
N PRO A 172 9.02 1.39 -19.91
CA PRO A 172 9.30 0.18 -20.67
C PRO A 172 10.55 -0.53 -20.20
#